data_17e8a55bf3fd58cf679d02d748231e0b
#
_entry.id   17e8a55bf3fd58cf679d02d748231e0b
#
_cell.length_a   1.000
_cell.length_b   1.000
_cell.length_c   1.000
_cell.angle_alpha   90.00
_cell.angle_beta   90.00
_cell.angle_gamma   90.00
#
_symmetry.space_group_name_H-M   'P 1'
#
loop_
_entity.id
_entity.type
_entity.pdbx_description
1 polymer ?
#
loop_
_entity_poly.entity_id
_entity_poly.type
_entity_poly.pdbx_seq_one_letter_code
_entity_poly.pdbx_strand_id
1 'polypeptide(L)'
;NKIKKTTLVVLDAAYCEYIKDHKYDDGMKLVKNYSNLIITRSFSKIFALGGLRIGWGYANSKIISQLYQYKKPFNVSRLSCIAAQESLKNKKWINESIKNNSVNKTLTCKQLNNKSFEIIDTKANFILLKFKNSIITQQFVDFLHLNKITVRSLSSYGLNNFVRMTIGTKTDMKKAILVANKFNV
;
A
#
# COMPACT_ATOMS: atom_id res chain seq x y z
N ASN A 1 4.73 -13.41 -22.51
CA ASN A 1 4.02 -13.66 -23.77
C ASN A 1 2.77 -14.55 -23.63
N LYS A 2 2.13 -14.54 -22.45
CA LYS A 2 0.88 -15.32 -22.23
C LYS A 2 -0.39 -14.45 -22.32
N ILE A 3 -0.24 -13.10 -22.33
CA ILE A 3 -1.39 -12.18 -22.37
C ILE A 3 -1.62 -11.74 -23.82
N LYS A 4 -2.85 -11.84 -24.30
CA LYS A 4 -3.23 -11.38 -25.64
C LYS A 4 -3.03 -9.86 -25.76
N LYS A 5 -2.55 -9.39 -26.91
CA LYS A 5 -2.36 -7.93 -27.17
C LYS A 5 -3.67 -7.12 -27.12
N THR A 6 -4.81 -7.79 -27.28
CA THR A 6 -6.15 -7.19 -27.16
C THR A 6 -6.61 -6.99 -25.70
N THR A 7 -5.90 -7.58 -24.74
CA THR A 7 -6.23 -7.45 -23.32
C THR A 7 -5.49 -6.26 -22.74
N LEU A 8 -6.20 -5.27 -22.19
CA LEU A 8 -5.58 -4.18 -21.44
C LEU A 8 -5.01 -4.71 -20.13
N VAL A 9 -3.75 -4.43 -19.88
CA VAL A 9 -3.05 -4.79 -18.65
C VAL A 9 -2.87 -3.54 -17.81
N VAL A 10 -3.37 -3.56 -16.58
CA VAL A 10 -3.17 -2.49 -15.60
C VAL A 10 -2.20 -2.99 -14.52
N LEU A 11 -1.04 -2.35 -14.43
CA LEU A 11 -0.05 -2.61 -13.38
C LEU A 11 -0.21 -1.53 -12.30
N ASP A 12 -0.80 -1.89 -11.17
CA ASP A 12 -0.89 -1.00 -10.02
C ASP A 12 0.42 -1.01 -9.23
N ALA A 13 1.20 0.05 -9.37
CA ALA A 13 2.49 0.22 -8.73
C ALA A 13 2.43 1.26 -7.58
N ALA A 14 1.31 1.33 -6.86
CA ALA A 14 1.08 2.31 -5.79
C ALA A 14 2.07 2.20 -4.60
N TYR A 15 2.81 1.11 -4.48
CA TYR A 15 3.78 0.87 -3.40
C TYR A 15 5.22 0.68 -3.89
N CYS A 16 5.49 0.89 -5.17
CA CYS A 16 6.78 0.59 -5.78
C CYS A 16 7.96 1.32 -5.13
N GLU A 17 7.76 2.53 -4.61
CA GLU A 17 8.81 3.33 -3.98
C GLU A 17 9.39 2.67 -2.71
N TYR A 18 8.62 1.79 -2.05
CA TYR A 18 9.08 1.02 -0.89
C TYR A 18 9.97 -0.17 -1.26
N ILE A 19 9.99 -0.58 -2.53
CA ILE A 19 10.68 -1.79 -2.98
C ILE A 19 12.09 -1.44 -3.46
N LYS A 20 13.10 -1.91 -2.72
CA LYS A 20 14.52 -1.72 -3.05
C LYS A 20 15.17 -2.98 -3.63
N ASP A 21 14.38 -3.94 -4.08
CA ASP A 21 14.88 -5.16 -4.68
C ASP A 21 15.29 -4.89 -6.13
N HIS A 22 16.55 -5.17 -6.49
CA HIS A 22 17.07 -4.98 -7.84
C HIS A 22 16.39 -5.87 -8.90
N LYS A 23 15.71 -6.93 -8.47
CA LYS A 23 14.92 -7.81 -9.34
C LYS A 23 13.50 -7.29 -9.59
N TYR A 24 13.08 -6.26 -8.85
CA TYR A 24 11.76 -5.67 -9.02
C TYR A 24 11.75 -4.73 -10.23
N ASP A 25 10.83 -4.99 -11.15
CA ASP A 25 10.52 -4.10 -12.26
C ASP A 25 9.18 -3.40 -11.99
N ASP A 26 9.20 -2.08 -11.94
CA ASP A 26 8.01 -1.26 -11.75
C ASP A 26 7.18 -1.07 -13.03
N GLY A 27 7.60 -1.70 -14.12
CA GLY A 27 6.94 -1.71 -15.41
C GLY A 27 7.19 -0.49 -16.28
N MET A 28 7.83 0.57 -15.79
CA MET A 28 8.02 1.82 -16.55
C MET A 28 8.72 1.61 -17.90
N LYS A 29 9.70 0.72 -17.95
CA LYS A 29 10.41 0.38 -19.19
C LYS A 29 9.54 -0.45 -20.14
N LEU A 30 8.61 -1.25 -19.58
CA LEU A 30 7.76 -2.14 -20.37
C LEU A 30 6.71 -1.39 -21.20
N VAL A 31 6.24 -0.22 -20.73
CA VAL A 31 5.23 0.57 -21.47
C VAL A 31 5.69 0.92 -22.88
N LYS A 32 7.00 1.12 -23.08
CA LYS A 32 7.55 1.40 -24.43
C LYS A 32 7.40 0.22 -25.39
N ASN A 33 7.36 -1.01 -24.87
CA ASN A 33 7.33 -2.24 -25.65
C ASN A 33 5.94 -2.86 -25.76
N TYR A 34 5.00 -2.45 -24.89
CA TYR A 34 3.66 -3.03 -24.79
C TYR A 34 2.59 -1.95 -24.88
N SER A 35 1.96 -1.82 -26.05
CA SER A 35 0.94 -0.80 -26.31
C SER A 35 -0.35 -0.99 -25.52
N ASN A 36 -0.56 -2.16 -24.92
CA ASN A 36 -1.72 -2.53 -24.10
C ASN A 36 -1.44 -2.48 -22.59
N LEU A 37 -0.33 -1.85 -22.17
CA LEU A 37 0.05 -1.72 -20.75
C LEU A 37 -0.19 -0.30 -20.25
N ILE A 38 -0.83 -0.18 -19.10
CA ILE A 38 -0.90 1.04 -18.29
C ILE A 38 -0.33 0.78 -16.90
N ILE A 39 0.48 1.68 -16.41
CA ILE A 39 0.99 1.68 -15.04
C ILE A 39 0.29 2.78 -14.27
N THR A 40 -0.18 2.46 -13.08
CA THR A 40 -0.76 3.46 -12.16
C THR A 40 0.14 3.65 -10.94
N ARG A 41 0.26 4.91 -10.52
CA ARG A 41 1.04 5.36 -9.37
C ARG A 41 0.18 6.26 -8.48
N SER A 42 0.54 6.34 -7.22
CA SER A 42 -0.24 7.09 -6.24
C SER A 42 0.63 8.01 -5.40
N PHE A 43 0.16 9.22 -5.15
CA PHE A 43 0.72 10.10 -4.13
C PHE A 43 0.18 9.81 -2.71
N SER A 44 -0.74 8.86 -2.59
CA SER A 44 -1.41 8.52 -1.31
C SER A 44 -0.53 7.78 -0.31
N LYS A 45 0.59 7.18 -0.74
CA LYS A 45 1.40 6.30 0.10
C LYS A 45 2.66 7.02 0.58
N ILE A 46 3.80 6.79 -0.05
CA ILE A 46 5.08 7.34 0.39
C ILE A 46 5.11 8.87 0.43
N PHE A 47 4.36 9.51 -0.45
CA PHE A 47 4.27 10.98 -0.53
C PHE A 47 3.31 11.59 0.51
N ALA A 48 2.63 10.78 1.33
CA ALA A 48 1.71 11.19 2.40
C ALA A 48 0.51 12.07 1.95
N LEU A 49 0.16 12.08 0.66
CA LEU A 49 -0.92 12.91 0.10
C LEU A 49 -2.25 12.15 -0.07
N GLY A 50 -2.52 11.17 0.81
CA GLY A 50 -3.70 10.31 0.70
C GLY A 50 -5.04 11.08 0.71
N GLY A 51 -5.13 12.16 1.48
CA GLY A 51 -6.31 13.03 1.54
C GLY A 51 -6.54 13.87 0.28
N LEU A 52 -5.50 14.14 -0.52
CA LEU A 52 -5.59 14.98 -1.71
C LEU A 52 -6.07 14.26 -2.97
N ARG A 53 -6.29 12.94 -2.89
CA ARG A 53 -6.87 12.11 -3.95
C ARG A 53 -6.19 12.27 -5.31
N ILE A 54 -4.85 12.23 -5.35
CA ILE A 54 -4.06 12.41 -6.57
C ILE A 54 -3.17 11.19 -6.83
N GLY A 55 -3.06 10.84 -8.10
CA GLY A 55 -2.19 9.82 -8.67
C GLY A 55 -1.94 10.11 -10.14
N TRP A 56 -1.22 9.26 -10.81
CA TRP A 56 -0.96 9.38 -12.23
C TRP A 56 -0.89 8.01 -12.91
N GLY A 57 -1.13 8.01 -14.21
CA GLY A 57 -1.01 6.84 -15.06
C GLY A 57 -0.05 7.09 -16.22
N TYR A 58 0.67 6.05 -16.63
CA TYR A 58 1.57 6.09 -17.78
C TYR A 58 1.27 4.93 -18.72
N ALA A 59 0.96 5.25 -19.96
CA ALA A 59 0.59 4.28 -21.00
C ALA A 59 0.88 4.84 -22.40
N ASN A 60 0.61 4.03 -23.41
CA ASN A 60 0.60 4.48 -24.80
C ASN A 60 -0.44 5.61 -24.99
N SER A 61 -0.13 6.55 -25.88
CA SER A 61 -0.98 7.73 -26.15
C SER A 61 -2.41 7.38 -26.53
N LYS A 62 -2.66 6.28 -27.25
CA LYS A 62 -4.01 5.83 -27.61
C LYS A 62 -4.85 5.48 -26.37
N ILE A 63 -4.25 4.77 -25.38
CA ILE A 63 -4.91 4.46 -24.10
C ILE A 63 -5.18 5.76 -23.35
N ILE A 64 -4.20 6.64 -23.25
CA ILE A 64 -4.34 7.91 -22.53
C ILE A 64 -5.45 8.76 -23.16
N SER A 65 -5.52 8.86 -24.49
CA SER A 65 -6.59 9.61 -25.21
C SER A 65 -7.98 9.04 -24.90
N GLN A 66 -8.13 7.73 -24.85
CA GLN A 66 -9.38 7.09 -24.45
C GLN A 66 -9.76 7.41 -23.00
N LEU A 67 -8.81 7.34 -22.08
CA LEU A 67 -9.04 7.67 -20.66
C LEU A 67 -9.46 9.14 -20.47
N TYR A 68 -8.90 10.05 -21.27
CA TYR A 68 -9.29 11.47 -21.23
C TYR A 68 -10.76 11.71 -21.58
N GLN A 69 -11.38 10.88 -22.44
CA GLN A 69 -12.80 10.99 -22.79
C GLN A 69 -13.71 10.69 -21.59
N TYR A 70 -13.26 9.86 -20.66
CA TYR A 70 -14.01 9.51 -19.44
C TYR A 70 -13.61 10.34 -18.22
N LYS A 71 -12.59 11.15 -18.34
CA LYS A 71 -12.12 12.01 -17.26
C LYS A 71 -13.13 13.12 -16.99
N LYS A 72 -13.65 13.17 -15.76
CA LYS A 72 -14.52 14.27 -15.33
C LYS A 72 -13.74 15.60 -15.27
N PRO A 73 -14.39 16.73 -15.60
CA PRO A 73 -13.80 18.04 -15.36
C PRO A 73 -13.42 18.19 -13.87
N PHE A 74 -12.33 18.89 -13.61
CA PHE A 74 -11.88 19.24 -12.25
C PHE A 74 -11.70 18.05 -11.29
N ASN A 75 -11.44 16.84 -11.80
CA ASN A 75 -11.27 15.64 -10.98
C ASN A 75 -10.05 15.66 -10.03
N VAL A 76 -9.10 16.56 -10.28
CA VAL A 76 -7.94 16.82 -9.41
C VAL A 76 -7.86 18.32 -9.15
N SER A 77 -7.76 18.73 -7.89
CA SER A 77 -7.66 20.13 -7.53
C SER A 77 -6.26 20.71 -7.85
N ARG A 78 -6.21 22.04 -8.07
CA ARG A 78 -4.93 22.74 -8.27
C ARG A 78 -3.99 22.56 -7.07
N LEU A 79 -4.51 22.59 -5.85
CA LEU A 79 -3.75 22.36 -4.63
C LEU A 79 -3.12 20.97 -4.61
N SER A 80 -3.88 19.94 -5.01
CA SER A 80 -3.37 18.57 -5.10
C SER A 80 -2.21 18.47 -6.10
N CYS A 81 -2.30 19.16 -7.24
CA CYS A 81 -1.23 19.18 -8.24
C CYS A 81 0.04 19.86 -7.71
N ILE A 82 -0.10 21.01 -7.05
CA ILE A 82 1.04 21.73 -6.45
C ILE A 82 1.70 20.88 -5.37
N ALA A 83 0.91 20.30 -4.46
CA ALA A 83 1.43 19.44 -3.41
C ALA A 83 2.17 18.21 -3.97
N ALA A 84 1.64 17.59 -5.03
CA ALA A 84 2.28 16.48 -5.69
C ALA A 84 3.63 16.87 -6.31
N GLN A 85 3.70 18.01 -7.01
CA GLN A 85 4.94 18.52 -7.58
C GLN A 85 6.01 18.79 -6.50
N GLU A 86 5.63 19.42 -5.39
CA GLU A 86 6.54 19.68 -4.28
C GLU A 86 6.99 18.39 -3.59
N SER A 87 6.09 17.42 -3.42
CA SER A 87 6.43 16.13 -2.81
C SER A 87 7.48 15.34 -3.61
N LEU A 88 7.47 15.43 -4.94
CA LEU A 88 8.46 14.80 -5.81
C LEU A 88 9.87 15.38 -5.62
N LYS A 89 9.98 16.66 -5.26
CA LYS A 89 11.26 17.34 -5.01
C LYS A 89 11.87 16.92 -3.66
N ASN A 90 11.05 16.48 -2.70
CA ASN A 90 11.50 16.17 -1.35
C ASN A 90 12.09 14.75 -1.23
N LYS A 91 13.24 14.54 -1.87
CA LYS A 91 13.96 13.25 -1.85
C LYS A 91 14.36 12.81 -0.44
N LYS A 92 14.62 13.77 0.47
CA LYS A 92 14.94 13.50 1.88
C LYS A 92 13.78 12.78 2.56
N TRP A 93 12.58 13.33 2.45
CA TRP A 93 11.35 12.71 2.98
C TRP A 93 11.13 11.29 2.46
N ILE A 94 11.26 11.09 1.14
CA ILE A 94 11.07 9.79 0.51
C ILE A 94 12.06 8.77 1.09
N ASN A 95 13.35 9.11 1.16
CA ASN A 95 14.38 8.21 1.69
C ASN A 95 14.18 7.89 3.18
N GLU A 96 13.82 8.88 3.98
CA GLU A 96 13.50 8.68 5.41
C GLU A 96 12.27 7.81 5.59
N SER A 97 11.22 8.01 4.80
CA SER A 97 10.00 7.20 4.81
C SER A 97 10.28 5.74 4.47
N ILE A 98 11.10 5.47 3.46
CA ILE A 98 11.52 4.11 3.09
C ILE A 98 12.30 3.46 4.25
N LYS A 99 13.28 4.19 4.81
CA LYS A 99 14.11 3.71 5.92
C LYS A 99 13.25 3.39 7.15
N ASN A 100 12.39 4.33 7.55
CA ASN A 100 11.51 4.16 8.70
C ASN A 100 10.55 2.99 8.52
N ASN A 101 9.94 2.85 7.34
CA ASN A 101 9.08 1.72 7.02
C ASN A 101 9.85 0.39 7.16
N SER A 102 11.02 0.29 6.55
CA SER A 102 11.84 -0.94 6.58
C SER A 102 12.24 -1.31 8.02
N VAL A 103 12.78 -0.36 8.79
CA VAL A 103 13.23 -0.59 10.17
C VAL A 103 12.05 -0.99 11.07
N ASN A 104 10.96 -0.21 11.04
CA ASN A 104 9.81 -0.46 11.90
C ASN A 104 9.08 -1.76 11.51
N LYS A 105 9.01 -2.09 10.22
CA LYS A 105 8.42 -3.35 9.76
C LYS A 105 9.24 -4.56 10.24
N THR A 106 10.56 -4.52 10.09
CA THR A 106 11.44 -5.58 10.59
C THR A 106 11.31 -5.76 12.10
N LEU A 107 11.29 -4.65 12.85
CA LEU A 107 11.05 -4.66 14.30
C LEU A 107 9.69 -5.30 14.63
N THR A 108 8.64 -4.89 13.93
CA THR A 108 7.29 -5.40 14.13
C THR A 108 7.21 -6.89 13.89
N CYS A 109 7.71 -7.37 12.76
CA CYS A 109 7.74 -8.82 12.45
C CYS A 109 8.53 -9.64 13.47
N LYS A 110 9.62 -9.08 14.03
CA LYS A 110 10.42 -9.77 15.04
C LYS A 110 9.78 -9.80 16.42
N GLN A 111 9.05 -8.75 16.80
CA GLN A 111 8.52 -8.59 18.15
C GLN A 111 7.04 -8.98 18.30
N LEU A 112 6.28 -9.07 17.21
CA LEU A 112 4.98 -9.70 17.25
C LEU A 112 5.17 -11.19 17.48
N ASN A 113 4.83 -11.65 18.69
CA ASN A 113 4.94 -13.04 19.10
C ASN A 113 3.63 -13.49 19.73
N ASN A 114 2.65 -13.81 18.89
CA ASN A 114 1.34 -14.27 19.33
C ASN A 114 0.93 -15.49 18.50
N LYS A 115 0.51 -16.56 19.18
CA LYS A 115 0.14 -17.83 18.55
C LYS A 115 -1.21 -17.79 17.83
N SER A 116 -2.01 -16.74 18.02
CA SER A 116 -3.34 -16.62 17.42
C SER A 116 -3.29 -16.24 15.92
N PHE A 117 -2.13 -15.83 15.40
CA PHE A 117 -1.98 -15.45 13.99
C PHE A 117 -0.59 -15.74 13.43
N GLU A 118 -0.55 -15.90 12.11
CA GLU A 118 0.66 -15.96 11.30
C GLU A 118 0.95 -14.58 10.71
N ILE A 119 2.21 -14.15 10.71
CA ILE A 119 2.64 -12.88 10.09
C ILE A 119 3.06 -13.14 8.66
N ILE A 120 2.46 -12.40 7.72
CA ILE A 120 2.89 -12.39 6.32
C ILE A 120 3.52 -11.03 6.04
N ASP A 121 4.85 -11.04 5.82
CA ASP A 121 5.58 -9.84 5.40
C ASP A 121 5.21 -9.45 3.97
N THR A 122 5.19 -8.15 3.71
CA THR A 122 4.90 -7.58 2.41
C THR A 122 6.00 -6.63 1.97
N LYS A 123 6.06 -6.30 0.69
CA LYS A 123 6.99 -5.26 0.19
C LYS A 123 6.41 -3.84 0.33
N ALA A 124 5.18 -3.70 0.84
CA ALA A 124 4.49 -2.43 1.04
C ALA A 124 4.76 -1.83 2.45
N ASN A 125 3.99 -0.81 2.82
CA ASN A 125 4.03 -0.20 4.15
C ASN A 125 3.06 -0.83 5.16
N PHE A 126 2.82 -2.12 5.04
CA PHE A 126 1.97 -2.88 5.95
C PHE A 126 2.43 -4.34 6.03
N ILE A 127 1.96 -5.05 7.04
CA ILE A 127 2.01 -6.50 7.16
C ILE A 127 0.59 -7.05 7.15
N LEU A 128 0.45 -8.35 6.85
CA LEU A 128 -0.80 -9.07 7.02
C LEU A 128 -0.67 -10.03 8.20
N LEU A 129 -1.74 -10.10 8.98
CA LEU A 129 -1.91 -11.07 10.05
C LEU A 129 -2.99 -12.05 9.60
N LYS A 130 -2.66 -13.34 9.52
CA LYS A 130 -3.56 -14.41 9.10
C LYS A 130 -4.00 -15.19 10.33
N PHE A 131 -5.29 -15.31 10.54
CA PHE A 131 -5.92 -16.01 11.65
C PHE A 131 -6.49 -17.36 11.19
N LYS A 132 -6.81 -18.22 12.14
CA LYS A 132 -7.41 -19.53 11.87
C LYS A 132 -8.79 -19.41 11.20
N ASN A 133 -9.60 -18.42 11.61
CA ASN A 133 -10.96 -18.19 11.09
C ASN A 133 -11.39 -16.72 11.28
N SER A 134 -12.55 -16.39 10.72
CA SER A 134 -13.12 -15.04 10.77
C SER A 134 -13.57 -14.60 12.17
N ILE A 135 -13.96 -15.51 13.03
CA ILE A 135 -14.40 -15.21 14.41
C ILE A 135 -13.22 -14.64 15.19
N ILE A 136 -12.10 -15.37 15.22
CA ILE A 136 -10.86 -14.91 15.89
C ILE A 136 -10.37 -13.61 15.27
N THR A 137 -10.48 -13.47 13.95
CA THR A 137 -10.10 -12.24 13.24
C THR A 137 -10.88 -11.03 13.76
N GLN A 138 -12.20 -11.18 13.87
CA GLN A 138 -13.05 -10.10 14.38
C GLN A 138 -12.76 -9.79 15.85
N GLN A 139 -12.61 -10.82 16.69
CA GLN A 139 -12.22 -10.64 18.10
C GLN A 139 -10.92 -9.85 18.25
N PHE A 140 -9.91 -10.15 17.41
CA PHE A 140 -8.66 -9.40 17.39
C PHE A 140 -8.83 -7.93 16.98
N VAL A 141 -9.63 -7.67 15.94
CA VAL A 141 -9.94 -6.30 15.48
C VAL A 141 -10.62 -5.52 16.60
N ASP A 142 -11.62 -6.10 17.26
CA ASP A 142 -12.36 -5.47 18.35
C ASP A 142 -11.46 -5.24 19.57
N PHE A 143 -10.63 -6.20 19.91
CA PHE A 143 -9.63 -6.09 20.99
C PHE A 143 -8.67 -4.92 20.76
N LEU A 144 -8.12 -4.79 19.53
CA LEU A 144 -7.25 -3.67 19.21
C LEU A 144 -8.01 -2.34 19.24
N HIS A 145 -9.23 -2.32 18.74
CA HIS A 145 -10.08 -1.11 18.75
C HIS A 145 -10.36 -0.61 20.17
N LEU A 146 -10.71 -1.51 21.09
CA LEU A 146 -10.87 -1.19 22.52
C LEU A 146 -9.60 -0.58 23.13
N ASN A 147 -8.43 -1.01 22.66
CA ASN A 147 -7.13 -0.47 23.06
C ASN A 147 -6.68 0.74 22.24
N LYS A 148 -7.59 1.41 21.52
CA LYS A 148 -7.32 2.61 20.70
C LYS A 148 -6.32 2.37 19.58
N ILE A 149 -6.34 1.18 18.99
CA ILE A 149 -5.53 0.81 17.81
C ILE A 149 -6.47 0.37 16.70
N THR A 150 -6.40 1.07 15.56
CA THR A 150 -7.22 0.73 14.39
C THR A 150 -6.38 -0.06 13.38
N VAL A 151 -6.90 -1.21 12.98
CA VAL A 151 -6.36 -2.05 11.90
C VAL A 151 -7.42 -2.25 10.81
N ARG A 152 -7.03 -2.73 9.64
CA ARG A 152 -7.94 -2.96 8.52
C ARG A 152 -8.32 -4.43 8.42
N SER A 153 -9.58 -4.78 8.72
CA SER A 153 -10.16 -6.06 8.31
C SER A 153 -10.20 -6.14 6.78
N LEU A 154 -9.92 -7.31 6.22
CA LEU A 154 -9.94 -7.54 4.78
C LEU A 154 -11.18 -8.34 4.32
N SER A 155 -12.21 -8.44 5.14
CA SER A 155 -13.46 -9.15 4.83
C SER A 155 -14.14 -8.61 3.57
N SER A 156 -14.11 -7.28 3.36
CA SER A 156 -14.64 -6.66 2.13
C SER A 156 -13.92 -7.07 0.83
N TYR A 157 -12.78 -7.73 0.94
CA TYR A 157 -12.02 -8.29 -0.18
C TYR A 157 -12.15 -9.82 -0.28
N GLY A 158 -13.06 -10.45 0.48
CA GLY A 158 -13.19 -11.90 0.57
C GLY A 158 -12.10 -12.59 1.41
N LEU A 159 -11.26 -11.82 2.11
CA LEU A 159 -10.18 -12.32 2.96
C LEU A 159 -10.59 -12.24 4.43
N ASN A 160 -11.58 -13.06 4.82
CA ASN A 160 -12.26 -12.97 6.12
C ASN A 160 -11.37 -13.28 7.34
N ASN A 161 -10.28 -14.02 7.11
CA ASN A 161 -9.33 -14.42 8.15
C ASN A 161 -8.02 -13.60 8.11
N PHE A 162 -8.04 -12.42 7.49
CA PHE A 162 -6.87 -11.55 7.39
C PHE A 162 -7.13 -10.15 7.95
N VAL A 163 -6.10 -9.63 8.60
CA VAL A 163 -6.04 -8.23 9.06
C VAL A 163 -4.80 -7.58 8.47
N ARG A 164 -4.93 -6.36 7.96
CA ARG A 164 -3.82 -5.53 7.52
C ARG A 164 -3.44 -4.53 8.61
N MET A 165 -2.19 -4.59 9.06
CA MET A 165 -1.61 -3.64 9.98
C MET A 165 -0.63 -2.74 9.24
N THR A 166 -0.94 -1.44 9.15
CA THR A 166 -0.05 -0.45 8.53
C THR A 166 1.13 -0.16 9.45
N ILE A 167 2.32 -0.04 8.87
CA ILE A 167 3.52 0.32 9.61
C ILE A 167 3.53 1.84 9.83
N GLY A 168 3.50 2.24 11.10
CA GLY A 168 3.55 3.61 11.55
C GLY A 168 4.93 4.02 12.06
N THR A 169 4.96 5.04 12.94
CA THR A 169 6.18 5.45 13.62
C THR A 169 6.68 4.38 14.60
N LYS A 170 7.91 4.49 15.05
CA LYS A 170 8.48 3.58 16.05
C LYS A 170 7.63 3.50 17.32
N THR A 171 7.11 4.64 17.76
CA THR A 171 6.25 4.73 18.96
C THR A 171 4.92 4.01 18.74
N ASP A 172 4.27 4.25 17.60
CA ASP A 172 3.01 3.59 17.24
C ASP A 172 3.17 2.08 17.18
N MET A 173 4.25 1.61 16.52
CA MET A 173 4.50 0.18 16.40
C MET A 173 4.82 -0.49 17.73
N LYS A 174 5.57 0.17 18.62
CA LYS A 174 5.80 -0.36 19.98
C LYS A 174 4.50 -0.56 20.73
N LYS A 175 3.58 0.42 20.69
CA LYS A 175 2.26 0.30 21.31
C LYS A 175 1.45 -0.82 20.67
N ALA A 176 1.40 -0.88 19.34
CA ALA A 176 0.64 -1.90 18.62
C ALA A 176 1.14 -3.33 18.92
N ILE A 177 2.45 -3.53 18.96
CA ILE A 177 3.09 -4.82 19.30
C ILE A 177 2.72 -5.23 20.73
N LEU A 178 2.86 -4.31 21.68
CA LEU A 178 2.60 -4.60 23.10
C LEU A 178 1.16 -5.01 23.34
N VAL A 179 0.22 -4.34 22.67
CA VAL A 179 -1.21 -4.68 22.78
C VAL A 179 -1.52 -5.97 22.03
N ALA A 180 -1.06 -6.11 20.78
CA ALA A 180 -1.34 -7.31 19.98
C ALA A 180 -0.83 -8.60 20.63
N ASN A 181 0.31 -8.55 21.33
CA ASN A 181 0.88 -9.70 22.02
C ASN A 181 0.06 -10.11 23.29
N LYS A 182 -0.81 -9.24 23.80
CA LYS A 182 -1.72 -9.55 24.92
C LYS A 182 -3.03 -10.23 24.49
N PHE A 183 -3.28 -10.29 23.19
CA PHE A 183 -4.47 -10.94 22.67
C PHE A 183 -4.40 -12.44 22.90
N ASN A 184 -5.40 -13.02 23.56
CA ASN A 184 -5.56 -14.45 23.77
C ASN A 184 -6.93 -14.89 23.30
N VAL A 185 -6.98 -16.07 22.67
CA VAL A 185 -8.21 -16.78 22.28
C VAL A 185 -8.42 -17.97 23.19
#